data_7cad57247ee482ee50d9a02367b0c511
#
_entry.id   7cad57247ee482ee50d9a02367b0c511
#
_cell.length_a   1.000
_cell.length_b   1.000
_cell.length_c   1.000
_cell.angle_alpha   90.00
_cell.angle_beta   90.00
_cell.angle_gamma   90.00
#
_symmetry.space_group_name_H-M   'P 1'
#
loop_
_entity.id
_entity.type
_entity.pdbx_description
1 polymer ?
#
loop_
_entity_poly.entity_id
_entity_poly.type
_entity_poly.pdbx_seq_one_letter_code
_entity_poly.pdbx_strand_id
1 'polypeptide(L)' 'MTDEDLMARIKFVVDNLSFRIGDLTLMYEHKQVDPDDFYKEVSCIKSDFVESIMKLIREHEQLLEKK' A
#
# COMPACT_ATOMS: atom_id res chain seq x y z
N MET A 1 12.89 -14.32 7.52
CA MET A 1 11.62 -14.21 6.80
C MET A 1 11.65 -15.11 5.58
N THR A 2 10.73 -16.04 5.47
CA THR A 2 10.63 -16.92 4.32
C THR A 2 9.95 -16.17 3.16
N ASP A 3 10.03 -16.74 1.95
CA ASP A 3 9.34 -16.17 0.79
C ASP A 3 7.83 -16.15 1.00
N GLU A 4 7.28 -17.17 1.67
CA GLU A 4 5.86 -17.22 2.00
C GLU A 4 5.47 -16.08 2.95
N ASP A 5 6.30 -15.80 3.96
CA ASP A 5 6.06 -14.70 4.89
C ASP A 5 6.08 -13.35 4.18
N LEU A 6 7.05 -13.18 3.27
CA LEU A 6 7.14 -11.95 2.49
C LEU A 6 5.89 -11.76 1.64
N MET A 7 5.47 -12.81 0.94
CA MET A 7 4.27 -12.76 0.10
C MET A 7 3.01 -12.45 0.90
N ALA A 8 2.89 -13.05 2.10
CA ALA A 8 1.75 -12.79 2.98
C ALA A 8 1.71 -11.32 3.42
N ARG A 9 2.87 -10.75 3.73
CA ARG A 9 2.95 -9.34 4.13
C ARG A 9 2.64 -8.41 2.96
N ILE A 10 3.13 -8.73 1.77
CA ILE A 10 2.83 -7.95 0.57
C ILE A 10 1.34 -7.99 0.28
N LYS A 11 0.73 -9.17 0.38
CA LYS A 11 -0.71 -9.32 0.17
C LYS A 11 -1.51 -8.45 1.16
N PHE A 12 -1.09 -8.42 2.42
CA PHE A 12 -1.73 -7.60 3.44
C PHE A 12 -1.69 -6.11 3.06
N VAL A 13 -0.53 -5.64 2.60
CA VAL A 13 -0.37 -4.25 2.18
C VAL A 13 -1.25 -3.94 0.97
N VAL A 14 -1.31 -4.85 0.00
CA VAL A 14 -2.15 -4.68 -1.19
C VAL A 14 -3.62 -4.67 -0.82
N ASP A 15 -4.05 -5.55 0.09
CA ASP A 15 -5.45 -5.60 0.54
C ASP A 15 -5.85 -4.29 1.23
N ASN A 16 -4.97 -3.75 2.08
CA ASN A 16 -5.19 -2.45 2.72
C ASN A 16 -5.31 -1.32 1.71
N LEU A 17 -4.42 -1.33 0.72
CA LEU A 17 -4.45 -0.33 -0.35
C LEU A 17 -5.77 -0.39 -1.11
N SER A 18 -6.20 -1.58 -1.50
CA SER A 18 -7.45 -1.79 -2.23
C SER A 18 -8.64 -1.28 -1.43
N PHE A 19 -8.67 -1.57 -0.13
CA PHE A 19 -9.74 -1.12 0.76
C PHE A 19 -9.80 0.40 0.84
N ARG A 20 -8.64 1.04 1.04
CA ARG A 20 -8.57 2.51 1.15
C ARG A 20 -8.98 3.19 -0.15
N ILE A 21 -8.54 2.67 -1.29
CA ILE A 21 -8.91 3.23 -2.60
C ILE A 21 -10.39 3.03 -2.86
N GLY A 22 -10.93 1.85 -2.54
CA GLY A 22 -12.36 1.58 -2.69
C GLY A 22 -13.22 2.55 -1.89
N ASP A 23 -12.85 2.78 -0.64
CA ASP A 23 -13.55 3.71 0.26
C ASP A 23 -13.51 5.15 -0.31
N LEU A 24 -12.32 5.58 -0.72
CA LEU A 24 -12.12 6.90 -1.28
C LEU A 24 -12.91 7.09 -2.60
N THR A 25 -12.96 6.03 -3.42
CA THR A 25 -13.71 6.06 -4.68
C THR A 25 -15.20 6.24 -4.41
N LEU A 26 -15.73 5.55 -3.39
CA LEU A 26 -17.13 5.72 -2.99
C LEU A 26 -17.41 7.16 -2.54
N MET A 27 -16.51 7.75 -1.76
CA MET A 27 -16.64 9.13 -1.33
C MET A 27 -16.67 10.09 -2.51
N TYR A 28 -15.82 9.84 -3.50
CA TYR A 28 -15.79 10.66 -4.72
C TYR A 28 -17.09 10.52 -5.51
N GLU A 29 -17.59 9.31 -5.66
CA GLU A 29 -18.84 9.06 -6.38
C GLU A 29 -20.02 9.74 -5.72
N HIS A 30 -20.01 9.84 -4.38
CA HIS A 30 -21.06 10.51 -3.61
C HIS A 30 -20.81 12.01 -3.43
N LYS A 31 -19.82 12.54 -4.14
CA LYS A 31 -19.47 13.97 -4.13
C LYS A 31 -19.07 14.50 -2.75
N GLN A 32 -18.54 13.61 -1.91
CA GLN A 32 -18.04 13.98 -0.59
C GLN A 32 -16.62 14.53 -0.62
N VAL A 33 -15.92 14.30 -1.74
CA VAL A 33 -14.53 14.73 -1.93
C VAL A 33 -14.40 15.40 -3.29
N ASP A 34 -13.69 16.53 -3.34
CA ASP A 34 -13.41 17.23 -4.60
C ASP A 34 -12.41 16.44 -5.44
N PRO A 35 -12.42 16.62 -6.78
CA PRO A 35 -11.43 15.96 -7.64
C PRO A 35 -9.98 16.21 -7.24
N ASP A 36 -9.66 17.44 -6.82
CA ASP A 36 -8.30 17.77 -6.39
C ASP A 36 -7.92 17.04 -5.11
N ASP A 37 -8.82 16.99 -4.14
CA ASP A 37 -8.61 16.27 -2.89
C ASP A 37 -8.52 14.77 -3.13
N PHE A 38 -9.34 14.24 -4.03
CA PHE A 38 -9.30 12.83 -4.42
C PHE A 38 -7.92 12.47 -4.98
N TYR A 39 -7.40 13.31 -5.89
CA TYR A 39 -6.09 13.08 -6.49
C TYR A 39 -4.97 13.11 -5.43
N LYS A 40 -5.03 14.08 -4.52
CA LYS A 40 -4.05 14.20 -3.44
C LYS A 40 -4.05 12.96 -2.55
N GLU A 41 -5.23 12.49 -2.18
CA GLU A 41 -5.36 11.31 -1.32
C GLU A 41 -4.86 10.05 -2.02
N VAL A 42 -5.18 9.88 -3.30
CA VAL A 42 -4.67 8.76 -4.09
C VAL A 42 -3.14 8.80 -4.15
N SER A 43 -2.57 9.98 -4.34
CA SER A 43 -1.12 10.15 -4.37
C SER A 43 -0.48 9.77 -3.03
N CYS A 44 -1.09 10.16 -1.92
CA CYS A 44 -0.62 9.79 -0.58
C CYS A 44 -0.69 8.29 -0.36
N ILE A 45 -1.79 7.66 -0.75
CA ILE A 45 -1.97 6.22 -0.62
C ILE A 45 -0.92 5.49 -1.46
N LYS A 46 -0.67 5.96 -2.66
CA LYS A 46 0.34 5.39 -3.54
C LYS A 46 1.73 5.47 -2.92
N SER A 47 2.09 6.64 -2.37
CA SER A 47 3.39 6.83 -1.73
C SER A 47 3.56 5.91 -0.53
N ASP A 48 2.54 5.79 0.31
CA ASP A 48 2.56 4.91 1.47
C ASP A 48 2.72 3.45 1.03
N PHE A 49 2.03 3.05 -0.03
CA PHE A 49 2.12 1.69 -0.55
C PHE A 49 3.53 1.38 -1.03
N VAL A 50 4.11 2.26 -1.85
CA VAL A 50 5.46 2.08 -2.39
C VAL A 50 6.47 1.99 -1.25
N GLU A 51 6.37 2.87 -0.27
CA GLU A 51 7.26 2.89 0.89
C GLU A 51 7.16 1.59 1.69
N SER A 52 5.94 1.11 1.93
CA SER A 52 5.72 -0.13 2.67
C SER A 52 6.32 -1.33 1.95
N ILE A 53 6.13 -1.42 0.63
CA ILE A 53 6.69 -2.52 -0.17
C ILE A 53 8.21 -2.46 -0.18
N MET A 54 8.79 -1.28 -0.36
CA MET A 54 10.23 -1.11 -0.36
C MET A 54 10.85 -1.53 0.98
N LYS A 55 10.19 -1.17 2.07
CA LYS A 55 10.64 -1.56 3.41
C LYS A 55 10.65 -3.08 3.58
N LEU A 56 9.59 -3.75 3.14
CA LEU A 56 9.51 -5.21 3.22
C LEU A 56 10.60 -5.89 2.41
N ILE A 57 10.86 -5.38 1.21
CA ILE A 57 11.91 -5.92 0.34
C ILE A 57 13.28 -5.76 1.01
N ARG A 58 13.57 -4.60 1.57
CA ARG A 58 14.83 -4.35 2.26
C ARG A 58 15.03 -5.28 3.46
N GLU A 59 13.98 -5.47 4.26
CA GLU A 59 14.04 -6.38 5.39
C GLU A 59 14.33 -7.81 4.94
N HIS A 60 13.69 -8.24 3.87
CA HIS A 60 13.90 -9.57 3.32
C HIS A 60 15.35 -9.75 2.81
N GLU A 61 15.87 -8.77 2.10
CA GLU A 61 17.24 -8.78 1.59
C GLU A 61 18.26 -8.82 2.75
N GLN A 62 18.02 -8.05 3.79
CA GLN A 62 18.91 -8.05 4.96
C GLN A 62 18.96 -9.41 5.63
N LEU A 63 17.83 -10.10 5.71
CA LEU A 63 17.79 -11.44 6.29
C LEU A 63 18.54 -12.44 5.45
N LEU A 64 18.49 -12.31 4.12
CA LEU A 64 19.25 -13.17 3.21
C LEU A 64 20.75 -12.92 3.32
N GLU A 65 21.16 -11.67 3.48
CA GLU A 65 22.57 -11.30 3.61
C GLU A 65 23.20 -11.81 4.90
N LYS A 66 22.42 -11.95 5.95
CA LYS A 66 22.92 -12.42 7.25
C LYS A 66 23.18 -13.92 7.29
N LYS A 67 22.84 -14.62 6.25
CA LYS A 67 23.17 -16.05 6.14
C LYS A 67 24.49 -16.24 5.44
#